data_9538696f9df8c1303dd38ad02681d190
#
_entry.id   9538696f9df8c1303dd38ad02681d190
#
_cell.length_a   1.000
_cell.length_b   1.000
_cell.length_c   1.000
_cell.angle_alpha   90.00
_cell.angle_beta   90.00
_cell.angle_gamma   90.00
#
_symmetry.space_group_name_H-M   'P 1'
#
loop_
_entity.id
_entity.type
_entity.pdbx_description
1 polymer ?
#
loop_
_entity_poly.entity_id
_entity_poly.type
_entity_poly.pdbx_seq_one_letter_code
_entity_poly.pdbx_strand_id
1 'polypeptide(L)'
;MNLQFEAAHELHAFFSSNNISYCIIDGIALQHWGEPRFTQDVDATVLIVFGEEEKLLEKIFSAFKPRITDAFDFTLKNRVCLVSSSRGCPIDISFGIPGYEDEVMRRAVECTIGENVVIKICSAEDLIIHKAVAGRPKDLDDIESVIIRMAIKLDDDYIMNWLHQFAELLEMPEITDRFQKPWGMVNK
;
A
#
# COMPACT_ATOMS: atom_id res chain seq x y z
N MET A 1 -4.18 -4.08 -21.49
CA MET A 1 -3.78 -3.86 -20.09
C MET A 1 -4.76 -4.64 -19.22
N ASN A 2 -4.33 -5.26 -18.12
CA ASN A 2 -5.28 -5.96 -17.24
C ASN A 2 -6.13 -4.95 -16.45
N LEU A 3 -7.25 -5.42 -15.89
CA LEU A 3 -8.25 -4.56 -15.22
C LEU A 3 -7.65 -3.80 -14.02
N GLN A 4 -6.76 -4.43 -13.26
CA GLN A 4 -6.09 -3.84 -12.11
C GLN A 4 -5.11 -2.73 -12.51
N PHE A 5 -4.35 -2.93 -13.57
CA PHE A 5 -3.43 -1.89 -14.08
C PHE A 5 -4.18 -0.68 -14.66
N GLU A 6 -5.34 -0.90 -15.29
CA GLU A 6 -6.20 0.18 -15.73
C GLU A 6 -6.76 0.97 -14.54
N ALA A 7 -7.21 0.28 -13.49
CA ALA A 7 -7.69 0.91 -12.26
C ALA A 7 -6.58 1.68 -11.51
N ALA A 8 -5.37 1.11 -11.46
CA ALA A 8 -4.21 1.77 -10.88
C ALA A 8 -3.84 3.06 -11.64
N HIS A 9 -3.93 3.03 -12.97
CA HIS A 9 -3.70 4.22 -13.80
C HIS A 9 -4.78 5.28 -13.60
N GLU A 10 -6.06 4.88 -13.55
CA GLU A 10 -7.17 5.79 -13.27
C GLU A 10 -7.00 6.49 -11.91
N LEU A 11 -6.60 5.71 -10.89
CA LEU A 11 -6.31 6.22 -9.56
C LEU A 11 -5.10 7.18 -9.56
N HIS A 12 -4.01 6.81 -10.25
CA HIS A 12 -2.85 7.68 -10.43
C HIS A 12 -3.21 9.02 -11.07
N ALA A 13 -3.97 8.97 -12.17
CA ALA A 13 -4.38 10.18 -12.88
C ALA A 13 -5.24 11.09 -11.99
N PHE A 14 -6.16 10.50 -11.22
CA PHE A 14 -7.00 11.25 -10.28
C PHE A 14 -6.18 11.91 -9.17
N PHE A 15 -5.32 11.18 -8.49
CA PHE A 15 -4.53 11.75 -7.39
C PHE A 15 -3.53 12.79 -7.88
N SER A 16 -2.86 12.53 -9.00
CA SER A 16 -1.89 13.47 -9.59
C SER A 16 -2.56 14.78 -10.02
N SER A 17 -3.73 14.72 -10.66
CA SER A 17 -4.45 15.93 -11.10
C SER A 17 -5.02 16.75 -9.93
N ASN A 18 -5.24 16.14 -8.78
CA ASN A 18 -5.72 16.78 -7.56
C ASN A 18 -4.60 17.16 -6.57
N ASN A 19 -3.33 16.94 -6.90
CA ASN A 19 -2.17 17.16 -6.04
C ASN A 19 -2.29 16.41 -4.69
N ILE A 20 -2.81 15.17 -4.71
CA ILE A 20 -2.94 14.32 -3.54
C ILE A 20 -1.72 13.40 -3.46
N SER A 21 -1.01 13.42 -2.32
CA SER A 21 0.10 12.49 -2.06
C SER A 21 -0.44 11.10 -1.81
N TYR A 22 0.01 10.14 -2.61
CA TYR A 22 -0.44 8.76 -2.55
C TYR A 22 0.67 7.80 -2.98
N CYS A 23 0.55 6.54 -2.63
CA CYS A 23 1.20 5.44 -3.32
C CYS A 23 0.30 4.19 -3.37
N ILE A 24 0.51 3.36 -4.38
CA ILE A 24 -0.12 2.05 -4.50
C ILE A 24 0.69 1.05 -3.67
N ILE A 25 0.00 0.20 -2.95
CA ILE A 25 0.56 -0.76 -2.01
C ILE A 25 0.13 -2.20 -2.36
N ASP A 26 0.42 -3.15 -1.50
CA ASP A 26 0.04 -4.57 -1.55
C ASP A 26 0.26 -5.24 -2.91
N GLY A 27 -0.79 -5.78 -3.54
CA GLY A 27 -0.69 -6.72 -4.66
C GLY A 27 0.01 -6.18 -5.89
N ILE A 28 -0.19 -4.91 -6.27
CA ILE A 28 0.48 -4.29 -7.43
C ILE A 28 1.94 -3.96 -7.10
N ALA A 29 2.23 -3.44 -5.91
CA ALA A 29 3.60 -3.20 -5.48
C ALA A 29 4.40 -4.52 -5.41
N LEU A 30 3.77 -5.61 -4.97
CA LEU A 30 4.37 -6.93 -4.92
C LEU A 30 4.81 -7.44 -6.30
N GLN A 31 4.04 -7.17 -7.36
CA GLN A 31 4.42 -7.58 -8.72
C GLN A 31 5.74 -6.94 -9.17
N HIS A 32 6.09 -5.80 -8.61
CA HIS A 32 7.35 -5.13 -8.88
C HIS A 32 8.49 -5.65 -7.98
N TRP A 33 8.24 -5.80 -6.69
CA TRP A 33 9.26 -6.08 -5.69
C TRP A 33 9.49 -7.55 -5.36
N GLY A 34 8.45 -8.38 -5.48
CA GLY A 34 8.47 -9.81 -5.10
C GLY A 34 8.08 -10.73 -6.25
N GLU A 35 7.58 -11.91 -5.92
CA GLU A 35 7.03 -12.85 -6.88
C GLU A 35 5.61 -12.42 -7.30
N PRO A 36 5.37 -12.18 -8.61
CA PRO A 36 4.06 -11.78 -9.09
C PRO A 36 2.98 -12.81 -8.78
N ARG A 37 1.91 -12.38 -8.16
CA ARG A 37 0.70 -13.19 -7.96
C ARG A 37 -0.54 -12.42 -8.40
N PHE A 38 -1.62 -13.15 -8.64
CA PHE A 38 -2.90 -12.52 -8.98
C PHE A 38 -3.43 -11.70 -7.80
N THR A 39 -3.87 -10.47 -8.09
CA THR A 39 -4.66 -9.62 -7.18
C THR A 39 -6.00 -9.30 -7.82
N GLN A 40 -7.05 -9.10 -7.01
CA GLN A 40 -8.40 -8.78 -7.48
C GLN A 40 -8.71 -7.29 -7.41
N ASP A 41 -7.94 -6.55 -6.65
CA ASP A 41 -8.14 -5.18 -6.22
C ASP A 41 -6.90 -4.32 -6.44
N VAL A 42 -7.06 -3.04 -6.22
CA VAL A 42 -5.98 -2.04 -6.16
C VAL A 42 -6.01 -1.43 -4.77
N ASP A 43 -4.94 -1.61 -4.01
CA ASP A 43 -4.75 -0.99 -2.71
C ASP A 43 -3.87 0.24 -2.83
N ALA A 44 -4.29 1.34 -2.22
CA ALA A 44 -3.51 2.57 -2.15
C ALA A 44 -3.57 3.18 -0.75
N THR A 45 -2.55 3.93 -0.39
CA THR A 45 -2.59 4.83 0.77
C THR A 45 -2.43 6.26 0.32
N VAL A 46 -3.15 7.18 0.98
CA VAL A 46 -3.06 8.62 0.77
C VAL A 46 -2.65 9.28 2.07
N LEU A 47 -1.73 10.25 1.98
CA LEU A 47 -1.40 11.09 3.12
C LEU A 47 -2.43 12.21 3.23
N ILE A 48 -3.08 12.31 4.39
CA ILE A 48 -4.09 13.32 4.63
C ILE A 48 -3.87 14.02 5.97
N VAL A 49 -4.02 15.33 5.96
CA VAL A 49 -3.99 16.15 7.17
C VAL A 49 -5.31 15.95 7.94
N PHE A 50 -5.23 15.82 9.24
CA PHE A 50 -6.41 15.70 10.10
C PHE A 50 -7.40 16.85 9.88
N GLY A 51 -8.68 16.49 9.69
CA GLY A 51 -9.78 17.42 9.43
C GLY A 51 -10.04 17.72 7.95
N GLU A 52 -9.23 17.18 7.01
CA GLU A 52 -9.46 17.32 5.56
C GLU A 52 -10.11 16.05 4.95
N GLU A 53 -10.46 15.06 5.78
CA GLU A 53 -10.99 13.76 5.34
C GLU A 53 -12.28 13.89 4.52
N GLU A 54 -13.24 14.69 5.00
CA GLU A 54 -14.54 14.89 4.32
C GLU A 54 -14.35 15.48 2.93
N LYS A 55 -13.51 16.50 2.82
CA LYS A 55 -13.21 17.17 1.55
C LYS A 55 -12.52 16.26 0.54
N LEU A 56 -11.63 15.38 1.03
CA LEU A 56 -11.02 14.37 0.17
C LEU A 56 -12.05 13.35 -0.30
N LEU A 57 -12.94 12.89 0.61
CA LEU A 57 -14.02 11.95 0.28
C LEU A 57 -14.97 12.48 -0.78
N GLU A 58 -15.39 13.75 -0.66
CA GLU A 58 -16.23 14.39 -1.68
C GLU A 58 -15.56 14.34 -3.06
N LYS A 59 -14.26 14.62 -3.14
CA LYS A 59 -13.51 14.51 -4.38
C LYS A 59 -13.43 13.07 -4.90
N ILE A 60 -13.13 12.09 -4.03
CA ILE A 60 -13.06 10.69 -4.42
C ILE A 60 -14.41 10.23 -4.96
N PHE A 61 -15.52 10.52 -4.26
CA PHE A 61 -16.85 10.09 -4.67
C PHE A 61 -17.41 10.83 -5.89
N SER A 62 -16.83 11.97 -6.27
CA SER A 62 -17.12 12.61 -7.54
C SER A 62 -16.51 11.87 -8.75
N ALA A 63 -15.46 11.09 -8.54
CA ALA A 63 -14.73 10.38 -9.59
C ALA A 63 -14.95 8.85 -9.57
N PHE A 64 -15.11 8.27 -8.39
CA PHE A 64 -15.21 6.83 -8.19
C PHE A 64 -16.53 6.43 -7.52
N LYS A 65 -17.07 5.29 -7.93
CA LYS A 65 -18.33 4.78 -7.38
C LYS A 65 -18.08 4.06 -6.05
N PRO A 66 -18.74 4.46 -4.94
CA PRO A 66 -18.69 3.71 -3.68
C PRO A 66 -19.18 2.27 -3.83
N ARG A 67 -18.56 1.33 -3.11
CA ARG A 67 -18.92 -0.10 -3.10
C ARG A 67 -19.90 -0.47 -1.99
N ILE A 68 -20.12 0.41 -1.02
CA ILE A 68 -21.02 0.18 0.11
C ILE A 68 -21.96 1.36 0.28
N THR A 69 -23.11 1.13 0.91
CA THR A 69 -24.21 2.12 1.02
C THR A 69 -23.77 3.32 1.86
N ASP A 70 -23.21 3.09 3.05
CA ASP A 70 -22.86 4.15 3.99
C ASP A 70 -21.36 4.49 3.89
N ALA A 71 -20.85 4.59 2.65
CA ALA A 71 -19.43 4.70 2.37
C ALA A 71 -18.76 5.92 3.03
N PHE A 72 -19.47 7.04 3.15
CA PHE A 72 -18.95 8.26 3.75
C PHE A 72 -18.65 8.06 5.25
N ASP A 73 -19.66 7.68 6.01
CA ASP A 73 -19.52 7.44 7.46
C ASP A 73 -18.60 6.27 7.77
N PHE A 74 -18.66 5.22 6.94
CA PHE A 74 -17.75 4.09 7.04
C PHE A 74 -16.29 4.54 6.90
N THR A 75 -15.99 5.37 5.89
CA THR A 75 -14.61 5.81 5.65
C THR A 75 -14.11 6.72 6.76
N LEU A 76 -14.91 7.66 7.23
CA LEU A 76 -14.52 8.54 8.35
C LEU A 76 -14.21 7.73 9.62
N LYS A 77 -14.99 6.68 9.87
CA LYS A 77 -14.82 5.82 11.05
C LYS A 77 -13.62 4.87 10.94
N ASN A 78 -13.43 4.27 9.76
CA ASN A 78 -12.46 3.19 9.57
C ASN A 78 -11.19 3.63 8.85
N ARG A 79 -11.14 4.85 8.35
CA ARG A 79 -10.05 5.41 7.54
C ARG A 79 -9.69 4.59 6.30
N VAL A 80 -10.68 3.90 5.72
CA VAL A 80 -10.56 3.14 4.47
C VAL A 80 -11.74 3.47 3.57
N CYS A 81 -11.47 3.99 2.37
CA CYS A 81 -12.47 4.31 1.37
C CYS A 81 -12.57 3.18 0.34
N LEU A 82 -13.75 2.56 0.25
CA LEU A 82 -14.02 1.42 -0.63
C LEU A 82 -14.77 1.89 -1.88
N VAL A 83 -14.08 1.92 -3.02
CA VAL A 83 -14.64 2.37 -4.30
C VAL A 83 -14.36 1.39 -5.43
N SER A 84 -14.91 1.66 -6.60
CA SER A 84 -14.64 0.92 -7.84
C SER A 84 -14.14 1.87 -8.92
N SER A 85 -13.22 1.38 -9.76
CA SER A 85 -12.81 2.05 -10.98
C SER A 85 -13.98 2.17 -11.98
N SER A 86 -13.80 2.93 -13.05
CA SER A 86 -14.78 3.07 -14.14
C SER A 86 -15.20 1.72 -14.77
N ARG A 87 -14.32 0.72 -14.74
CA ARG A 87 -14.55 -0.64 -15.25
C ARG A 87 -14.91 -1.66 -14.17
N GLY A 88 -15.17 -1.21 -12.93
CA GLY A 88 -15.66 -2.05 -11.84
C GLY A 88 -14.56 -2.81 -11.07
N CYS A 89 -13.28 -2.50 -11.26
CA CYS A 89 -12.22 -3.05 -10.41
C CYS A 89 -12.35 -2.47 -9.00
N PRO A 90 -12.33 -3.30 -7.93
CA PRO A 90 -12.29 -2.81 -6.57
C PRO A 90 -11.03 -1.99 -6.31
N ILE A 91 -11.19 -0.88 -5.58
CA ILE A 91 -10.11 -0.02 -5.12
C ILE A 91 -10.32 0.26 -3.63
N ASP A 92 -9.32 0.00 -2.83
CA ASP A 92 -9.28 0.26 -1.40
C ASP A 92 -8.25 1.37 -1.11
N ILE A 93 -8.74 2.50 -0.59
CA ILE A 93 -7.91 3.68 -0.32
C ILE A 93 -7.82 3.88 1.18
N SER A 94 -6.66 3.61 1.75
CA SER A 94 -6.37 3.86 3.16
C SER A 94 -6.01 5.33 3.38
N PHE A 95 -6.59 5.95 4.40
CA PHE A 95 -6.28 7.30 4.83
C PHE A 95 -5.15 7.25 5.86
N GLY A 96 -3.94 7.40 5.37
CA GLY A 96 -2.73 7.41 6.17
C GLY A 96 -2.70 8.53 7.20
N ILE A 97 -1.94 8.30 8.26
CA ILE A 97 -1.76 9.24 9.36
C ILE A 97 -0.34 9.80 9.27
N PRO A 98 -0.14 11.12 9.44
CA PRO A 98 1.20 11.70 9.49
C PRO A 98 2.12 10.96 10.47
N GLY A 99 3.37 10.77 10.07
CA GLY A 99 4.37 9.99 10.78
C GLY A 99 4.97 8.92 9.86
N TYR A 100 4.55 7.68 9.99
CA TYR A 100 5.03 6.59 9.11
C TYR A 100 4.66 6.84 7.65
N GLU A 101 3.43 7.25 7.36
CA GLU A 101 2.99 7.52 6.00
C GLU A 101 3.73 8.69 5.32
N ASP A 102 4.27 9.65 6.06
CA ASP A 102 5.17 10.66 5.48
C ASP A 102 6.41 10.01 4.86
N GLU A 103 7.00 9.02 5.57
CA GLU A 103 8.14 8.25 5.07
C GLU A 103 7.75 7.38 3.88
N VAL A 104 6.60 6.69 3.94
CA VAL A 104 6.08 5.90 2.81
C VAL A 104 5.96 6.76 1.55
N MET A 105 5.38 7.96 1.66
CA MET A 105 5.24 8.89 0.53
C MET A 105 6.59 9.38 0.01
N ARG A 106 7.53 9.68 0.90
CA ARG A 106 8.89 10.15 0.55
C ARG A 106 9.69 9.06 -0.16
N ARG A 107 9.50 7.79 0.21
CA ARG A 107 10.20 6.62 -0.35
C ARG A 107 9.47 5.99 -1.53
N ALA A 108 8.25 6.43 -1.84
CA ALA A 108 7.49 5.92 -2.97
C ALA A 108 8.25 6.11 -4.28
N VAL A 109 8.22 5.08 -5.13
CA VAL A 109 8.94 5.05 -6.41
C VAL A 109 7.98 5.03 -7.59
N GLU A 110 8.43 5.58 -8.71
CA GLU A 110 7.73 5.45 -9.98
C GLU A 110 7.97 4.06 -10.57
N CYS A 111 6.89 3.42 -10.99
CA CYS A 111 6.89 2.10 -11.60
C CYS A 111 6.12 2.14 -12.91
N THR A 112 6.71 1.62 -13.98
CA THR A 112 6.02 1.48 -15.27
C THR A 112 5.27 0.17 -15.31
N ILE A 113 3.97 0.24 -15.55
CA ILE A 113 3.08 -0.93 -15.74
C ILE A 113 2.55 -0.95 -17.17
N GLY A 114 2.38 -2.16 -17.74
CA GLY A 114 1.93 -2.28 -19.13
C GLY A 114 2.86 -1.59 -20.12
N GLU A 115 2.29 -0.95 -21.15
CA GLU A 115 3.05 -0.39 -22.29
C GLU A 115 3.43 1.08 -22.13
N ASN A 116 3.56 1.67 -21.00
CA ASN A 116 4.03 3.05 -20.72
C ASN A 116 3.16 3.81 -19.70
N VAL A 117 2.48 3.11 -18.82
CA VAL A 117 1.73 3.75 -17.74
C VAL A 117 2.63 3.82 -16.51
N VAL A 118 2.93 5.02 -16.07
CA VAL A 118 3.69 5.26 -14.83
C VAL A 118 2.71 5.41 -13.67
N ILE A 119 2.98 4.72 -12.56
CA ILE A 119 2.26 4.86 -11.28
C ILE A 119 3.28 5.01 -10.16
N LYS A 120 2.83 5.47 -8.99
CA LYS A 120 3.65 5.46 -7.77
C LYS A 120 3.31 4.26 -6.90
N ILE A 121 4.32 3.50 -6.51
CA ILE A 121 4.19 2.36 -5.59
C ILE A 121 5.05 2.60 -4.34
N CYS A 122 4.71 1.97 -3.22
CA CYS A 122 5.55 2.01 -2.02
C CYS A 122 6.91 1.35 -2.28
N SER A 123 7.91 1.65 -1.45
CA SER A 123 9.21 0.99 -1.49
C SER A 123 9.10 -0.50 -1.15
N ALA A 124 10.15 -1.28 -1.45
CA ALA A 124 10.20 -2.69 -1.07
C ALA A 124 10.14 -2.86 0.45
N GLU A 125 10.83 -1.98 1.18
CA GLU A 125 10.86 -1.99 2.64
C GLU A 125 9.48 -1.67 3.22
N ASP A 126 8.79 -0.64 2.70
CA ASP A 126 7.45 -0.29 3.16
C ASP A 126 6.43 -1.39 2.85
N LEU A 127 6.58 -2.08 1.71
CA LEU A 127 5.76 -3.25 1.40
C LEU A 127 5.96 -4.36 2.44
N ILE A 128 7.22 -4.66 2.81
CA ILE A 128 7.54 -5.64 3.87
C ILE A 128 6.92 -5.21 5.19
N ILE A 129 7.05 -3.93 5.57
CA ILE A 129 6.49 -3.42 6.83
C ILE A 129 4.97 -3.58 6.86
N HIS A 130 4.26 -3.14 5.82
CA HIS A 130 2.80 -3.29 5.73
C HIS A 130 2.38 -4.75 5.85
N LYS A 131 3.07 -5.66 5.18
CA LYS A 131 2.77 -7.10 5.22
C LYS A 131 3.11 -7.73 6.57
N ALA A 132 4.21 -7.32 7.18
CA ALA A 132 4.57 -7.80 8.52
C ALA A 132 3.54 -7.34 9.58
N VAL A 133 3.03 -6.13 9.49
CA VAL A 133 1.94 -5.65 10.37
C VAL A 133 0.65 -6.42 10.11
N ALA A 134 0.24 -6.62 8.86
CA ALA A 134 -0.97 -7.38 8.50
C ALA A 134 -0.89 -8.87 8.91
N GLY A 135 0.23 -9.53 8.67
CA GLY A 135 0.60 -10.86 9.18
C GLY A 135 -0.30 -12.02 8.75
N ARG A 136 -1.05 -11.89 7.65
CA ARG A 136 -1.83 -12.99 7.08
C ARG A 136 -0.88 -14.04 6.50
N PRO A 137 -1.25 -15.32 6.41
CA PRO A 137 -0.37 -16.36 5.82
C PRO A 137 0.21 -15.96 4.47
N LYS A 138 -0.60 -15.40 3.56
CA LYS A 138 -0.13 -14.91 2.26
C LYS A 138 0.90 -13.78 2.34
N ASP A 139 0.82 -12.95 3.39
CA ASP A 139 1.74 -11.83 3.58
C ASP A 139 3.14 -12.30 3.97
N LEU A 140 3.24 -13.43 4.68
CA LEU A 140 4.53 -14.04 5.03
C LEU A 140 5.24 -14.59 3.78
N ASP A 141 4.51 -15.25 2.89
CA ASP A 141 5.04 -15.73 1.60
C ASP A 141 5.48 -14.54 0.73
N ASP A 142 4.68 -13.45 0.72
CA ASP A 142 5.00 -12.22 0.00
C ASP A 142 6.29 -11.58 0.55
N ILE A 143 6.47 -11.48 1.87
CA ILE A 143 7.70 -10.97 2.52
C ILE A 143 8.92 -11.76 2.08
N GLU A 144 8.83 -13.10 2.15
CA GLU A 144 9.93 -13.98 1.76
C GLU A 144 10.31 -13.76 0.29
N SER A 145 9.33 -13.64 -0.61
CA SER A 145 9.56 -13.39 -2.04
C SER A 145 10.27 -12.06 -2.30
N VAL A 146 9.90 -11.00 -1.57
CA VAL A 146 10.57 -9.69 -1.67
C VAL A 146 12.00 -9.79 -1.16
N ILE A 147 12.24 -10.44 -0.01
CA ILE A 147 13.58 -10.64 0.55
C ILE A 147 14.48 -11.39 -0.43
N ILE A 148 14.01 -12.49 -1.00
CA ILE A 148 14.78 -13.28 -1.98
C ILE A 148 15.15 -12.45 -3.21
N ARG A 149 14.22 -11.66 -3.72
CA ARG A 149 14.42 -10.88 -4.94
C ARG A 149 15.29 -9.64 -4.72
N MET A 150 15.14 -8.95 -3.60
CA MET A 150 15.83 -7.70 -3.29
C MET A 150 17.14 -7.91 -2.54
N ALA A 151 17.23 -8.96 -1.71
CA ALA A 151 18.42 -9.34 -0.96
C ALA A 151 19.10 -8.13 -0.28
N ILE A 152 20.42 -7.98 -0.50
CA ILE A 152 21.27 -6.93 0.10
C ILE A 152 20.89 -5.48 -0.29
N LYS A 153 19.90 -5.27 -1.16
CA LYS A 153 19.44 -3.93 -1.54
C LYS A 153 18.43 -3.36 -0.54
N LEU A 154 17.90 -4.19 0.37
CA LEU A 154 16.97 -3.76 1.40
C LEU A 154 17.71 -3.03 2.52
N ASP A 155 17.10 -1.95 2.99
CA ASP A 155 17.48 -1.22 4.20
C ASP A 155 16.84 -1.92 5.41
N ASP A 156 17.51 -2.95 5.94
CA ASP A 156 17.00 -3.76 7.04
C ASP A 156 16.95 -2.99 8.37
N ASP A 157 17.84 -2.02 8.58
CA ASP A 157 17.75 -1.12 9.73
C ASP A 157 16.47 -0.28 9.71
N TYR A 158 16.09 0.25 8.55
CA TYR A 158 14.84 0.98 8.36
C TYR A 158 13.62 0.08 8.63
N ILE A 159 13.61 -1.13 8.05
CA ILE A 159 12.54 -2.10 8.28
C ILE A 159 12.40 -2.41 9.76
N MET A 160 13.51 -2.79 10.42
CA MET A 160 13.49 -3.18 11.82
C MET A 160 13.07 -2.05 12.75
N ASN A 161 13.53 -0.80 12.47
CA ASN A 161 13.14 0.35 13.25
C ASN A 161 11.60 0.54 13.28
N TRP A 162 10.94 0.46 12.12
CA TRP A 162 9.49 0.59 12.04
C TRP A 162 8.75 -0.62 12.60
N LEU A 163 9.24 -1.84 12.37
CA LEU A 163 8.61 -3.03 12.93
C LEU A 163 8.66 -3.05 14.45
N HIS A 164 9.73 -2.57 15.08
CA HIS A 164 9.79 -2.41 16.54
C HIS A 164 8.74 -1.42 17.05
N GLN A 165 8.62 -0.26 16.40
CA GLN A 165 7.61 0.73 16.78
C GLN A 165 6.18 0.19 16.65
N PHE A 166 5.87 -0.52 15.55
CA PHE A 166 4.56 -1.15 15.37
C PHE A 166 4.33 -2.31 16.35
N ALA A 167 5.33 -3.11 16.65
CA ALA A 167 5.24 -4.19 17.63
C ALA A 167 4.90 -3.66 19.03
N GLU A 168 5.51 -2.54 19.42
CA GLU A 168 5.22 -1.86 20.68
C GLU A 168 3.82 -1.22 20.68
N LEU A 169 3.49 -0.45 19.64
CA LEU A 169 2.22 0.27 19.52
C LEU A 169 1.00 -0.66 19.51
N LEU A 170 1.13 -1.80 18.82
CA LEU A 170 0.04 -2.78 18.66
C LEU A 170 0.07 -3.89 19.72
N GLU A 171 1.06 -3.90 20.62
CA GLU A 171 1.29 -4.96 21.61
C GLU A 171 1.43 -6.35 20.96
N MET A 172 2.08 -6.41 19.77
CA MET A 172 2.25 -7.61 18.95
C MET A 172 3.75 -7.88 18.66
N PRO A 173 4.50 -8.44 19.61
CA PRO A 173 5.95 -8.64 19.46
C PRO A 173 6.34 -9.54 18.27
N GLU A 174 5.44 -10.42 17.83
CA GLU A 174 5.66 -11.30 16.69
C GLU A 174 5.82 -10.57 15.35
N ILE A 175 5.46 -9.29 15.25
CA ILE A 175 5.61 -8.49 14.02
C ILE A 175 7.07 -8.48 13.55
N THR A 176 8.04 -8.31 14.45
CA THR A 176 9.46 -8.30 14.11
C THR A 176 9.95 -9.66 13.59
N ASP A 177 9.45 -10.74 14.17
CA ASP A 177 9.79 -12.11 13.78
C ASP A 177 9.41 -12.42 12.33
N ARG A 178 8.32 -11.82 11.84
CA ARG A 178 7.79 -12.03 10.49
C ARG A 178 8.78 -11.58 9.39
N PHE A 179 9.68 -10.65 9.71
CA PHE A 179 10.77 -10.25 8.84
C PHE A 179 12.08 -10.93 9.23
N GLN A 180 12.45 -10.94 10.51
CA GLN A 180 13.77 -11.42 10.95
C GLN A 180 14.03 -12.88 10.60
N LYS A 181 13.01 -13.75 10.70
CA LYS A 181 13.17 -15.18 10.40
C LYS A 181 13.56 -15.43 8.93
N PRO A 182 12.77 -14.99 7.93
CA PRO A 182 13.15 -15.16 6.53
C PRO A 182 14.43 -14.39 6.17
N TRP A 183 14.65 -13.19 6.72
CA TRP A 183 15.86 -12.41 6.50
C TRP A 183 17.13 -13.17 6.92
N GLY A 184 17.10 -13.78 8.11
CA GLY A 184 18.23 -14.57 8.61
C GLY A 184 18.46 -15.90 7.86
N MET A 185 17.48 -16.39 7.08
CA MET A 185 17.65 -17.57 6.24
C MET A 185 18.35 -17.26 4.91
N VAL A 186 18.07 -16.08 4.34
CA VAL A 186 18.58 -15.67 3.03
C VAL A 186 19.98 -15.07 3.12
N ASN A 187 20.34 -14.42 4.23
CA ASN A 187 21.62 -13.72 4.41
C ASN A 187 22.63 -14.48 5.29
N LYS A 188 22.57 -15.81 5.30
CA LYS A 188 23.55 -16.67 6.00
C LYS A 188 24.79 -16.92 5.18
#